data_e055e525a585ff0d2b026537170e2912
#
_entry.id   e055e525a585ff0d2b026537170e2912
#
_cell.length_a   1.000
_cell.length_b   1.000
_cell.length_c   1.000
_cell.angle_alpha   90.00
_cell.angle_beta   90.00
_cell.angle_gamma   90.00
#
_symmetry.space_group_name_H-M   'P 1'
#
loop_
_entity.id
_entity.type
_entity.pdbx_description
1 polymer ?
#
loop_
_entity_poly.entity_id
_entity_poly.type
_entity_poly.pdbx_seq_one_letter_code
_entity_poly.pdbx_strand_id
1 'polypeptide(L)'
;MNPDLLWLVVLALAVFAGILSGVPVLLAIAGAPTLVALIAASAGQFDLGYFQAVPQRVFGVMTNPLLLAVPLFVLMGLLLEKSQQAEKMLKSLTAALGGNQSALALAVVLVSALIAASTGIIGATIVMLGTITLPALLKAGINKHMSSGLICASGTLGQIIPPSIVLILLGDQISNAYFEAQQEAGNFAPDPVTVGDLFAGALLPGLLLVALYTGYVFLNLRGKASETDETAESPKSSLSELLKNIAPTLGLIIAVLGSILIGVATPTEAAGVGVAGALVIAAAGQGARAFWVASACAALAVLLLILRQSGLFGLEFAGGKIAWTLPTLTAVGAVVVLGALLAAVVMALPHRDVLGSALSETVIITGMIFGIVIAASILSLVFRGFNGDEHVSELLQSLPGGAYGMLLLTMLVIFLLGFILEFVEIIFIVVPIVGPIILQTDISPVWFAVLIALNLQTSFLTPPFGFALFYFRSVAPDTIRTRDIYVSVLPFVGLQLFALALVAAVPALATWLPDVLFK
;
A
#
# COMPACT_ATOMS: atom_id res chain seq x y z
N MET A 1 12.59 10.58 38.37
CA MET A 1 12.09 10.32 37.02
C MET A 1 11.00 11.35 36.78
N ASN A 2 11.03 12.07 35.67
CA ASN A 2 9.98 13.05 35.34
C ASN A 2 8.63 12.30 35.32
N PRO A 3 7.56 12.81 35.96
CA PRO A 3 6.24 12.17 35.98
C PRO A 3 5.73 11.85 34.56
N ASP A 4 5.92 12.77 33.62
CA ASP A 4 5.50 12.62 32.23
C ASP A 4 6.18 11.43 31.55
N LEU A 5 7.50 11.28 31.74
CA LEU A 5 8.27 10.14 31.23
C LEU A 5 7.78 8.80 31.79
N LEU A 6 7.38 8.77 33.09
CA LEU A 6 6.80 7.57 33.70
C LEU A 6 5.51 7.18 32.99
N TRP A 7 4.61 8.16 32.78
CA TRP A 7 3.33 7.90 32.11
C TRP A 7 3.49 7.53 30.64
N LEU A 8 4.49 8.09 29.93
CA LEU A 8 4.82 7.66 28.56
C LEU A 8 5.28 6.20 28.50
N VAL A 9 6.11 5.77 29.46
CA VAL A 9 6.52 4.36 29.56
C VAL A 9 5.32 3.47 29.88
N VAL A 10 4.46 3.85 30.81
CA VAL A 10 3.21 3.14 31.14
C VAL A 10 2.30 3.05 29.92
N LEU A 11 2.16 4.15 29.17
CA LEU A 11 1.38 4.21 27.93
C LEU A 11 1.90 3.20 26.89
N ALA A 12 3.22 3.21 26.62
CA ALA A 12 3.85 2.29 25.69
C ALA A 12 3.63 0.83 26.13
N LEU A 13 3.90 0.52 27.41
CA LEU A 13 3.70 -0.83 27.95
C LEU A 13 2.23 -1.28 27.87
N ALA A 14 1.28 -0.39 28.15
CA ALA A 14 -0.15 -0.70 28.10
C ALA A 14 -0.61 -1.01 26.67
N VAL A 15 -0.15 -0.21 25.68
CA VAL A 15 -0.46 -0.46 24.27
C VAL A 15 0.14 -1.80 23.80
N PHE A 16 1.42 -2.04 24.09
CA PHE A 16 2.08 -3.31 23.74
C PHE A 16 1.43 -4.52 24.45
N ALA A 17 1.09 -4.39 25.73
CA ALA A 17 0.40 -5.45 26.46
C ALA A 17 -0.99 -5.71 25.85
N GLY A 18 -1.73 -4.67 25.46
CA GLY A 18 -3.01 -4.80 24.76
C GLY A 18 -2.87 -5.57 23.45
N ILE A 19 -1.89 -5.21 22.62
CA ILE A 19 -1.64 -5.88 21.33
C ILE A 19 -1.23 -7.35 21.54
N LEU A 20 -0.30 -7.62 22.44
CA LEU A 20 0.20 -8.97 22.72
C LEU A 20 -0.83 -9.86 23.43
N SER A 21 -1.85 -9.30 24.06
CA SER A 21 -2.95 -10.06 24.68
C SER A 21 -3.94 -10.67 23.68
N GLY A 22 -3.79 -10.36 22.37
CA GLY A 22 -4.69 -10.83 21.31
C GLY A 22 -5.98 -10.01 21.19
N VAL A 23 -6.09 -8.89 21.87
CA VAL A 23 -7.16 -7.91 21.65
C VAL A 23 -6.96 -7.29 20.25
N PRO A 24 -8.04 -7.07 19.47
CA PRO A 24 -7.91 -6.39 18.18
C PRO A 24 -7.10 -5.10 18.30
N VAL A 25 -6.13 -4.92 17.43
CA VAL A 25 -5.15 -3.82 17.49
C VAL A 25 -5.83 -2.46 17.58
N LEU A 26 -6.92 -2.26 16.83
CA LEU A 26 -7.78 -1.07 16.93
C LEU A 26 -8.17 -0.73 18.36
N LEU A 27 -8.64 -1.74 19.12
CA LEU A 27 -9.10 -1.57 20.51
C LEU A 27 -7.92 -1.37 21.46
N ALA A 28 -6.78 -2.01 21.21
CA ALA A 28 -5.57 -1.82 22.01
C ALA A 28 -5.03 -0.39 21.86
N ILE A 29 -4.95 0.12 20.61
CA ILE A 29 -4.43 1.47 20.31
C ILE A 29 -5.37 2.59 20.78
N ALA A 30 -6.68 2.39 20.81
CA ALA A 30 -7.62 3.38 21.32
C ALA A 30 -7.87 3.23 22.84
N GLY A 31 -8.07 2.00 23.30
CA GLY A 31 -8.50 1.70 24.67
C GLY A 31 -7.39 1.86 25.70
N ALA A 32 -6.19 1.33 25.43
CA ALA A 32 -5.08 1.41 26.38
C ALA A 32 -4.69 2.88 26.67
N PRO A 33 -4.50 3.77 25.67
CA PRO A 33 -4.25 5.19 25.93
C PRO A 33 -5.37 5.88 26.72
N THR A 34 -6.62 5.59 26.38
CA THR A 34 -7.77 6.14 27.08
C THR A 34 -7.76 5.75 28.56
N LEU A 35 -7.51 4.46 28.86
CA LEU A 35 -7.42 3.98 30.24
C LEU A 35 -6.25 4.60 31.00
N VAL A 36 -5.08 4.68 30.38
CA VAL A 36 -3.89 5.31 31.00
C VAL A 36 -4.17 6.80 31.29
N ALA A 37 -4.77 7.52 30.35
CA ALA A 37 -5.14 8.93 30.53
C ALA A 37 -6.15 9.11 31.68
N LEU A 38 -7.17 8.26 31.79
CA LEU A 38 -8.14 8.31 32.89
C LEU A 38 -7.50 8.02 34.25
N ILE A 39 -6.59 7.05 34.34
CA ILE A 39 -5.86 6.74 35.57
C ILE A 39 -4.94 7.91 35.92
N ALA A 40 -4.20 8.47 34.97
CA ALA A 40 -3.33 9.63 35.18
C ALA A 40 -4.13 10.89 35.61
N ALA A 41 -5.30 11.10 35.01
CA ALA A 41 -6.18 12.20 35.39
C ALA A 41 -6.69 12.06 36.82
N SER A 42 -7.01 10.85 37.28
CA SER A 42 -7.38 10.59 38.67
C SER A 42 -6.26 10.91 39.67
N ALA A 43 -5.00 10.82 39.19
CA ALA A 43 -3.80 11.23 39.96
C ALA A 43 -3.42 12.72 39.76
N GLY A 44 -4.22 13.51 39.03
CA GLY A 44 -3.95 14.91 38.73
C GLY A 44 -2.77 15.16 37.77
N GLN A 45 -2.42 14.14 36.96
CA GLN A 45 -1.25 14.15 36.06
C GLN A 45 -1.63 14.22 34.59
N PHE A 46 -2.92 14.31 34.23
CA PHE A 46 -3.41 14.43 32.87
C PHE A 46 -4.65 15.32 32.79
N ASP A 47 -4.70 16.19 31.79
CA ASP A 47 -5.88 17.03 31.54
C ASP A 47 -6.83 16.31 30.53
N LEU A 48 -8.01 15.93 31.01
CA LEU A 48 -9.05 15.32 30.17
C LEU A 48 -9.59 16.28 29.09
N GLY A 49 -9.28 17.56 29.16
CA GLY A 49 -9.59 18.56 28.13
C GLY A 49 -9.04 18.17 26.75
N TYR A 50 -7.94 17.42 26.70
CA TYR A 50 -7.38 16.91 25.44
C TYR A 50 -8.40 16.06 24.65
N PHE A 51 -9.28 15.31 25.30
CA PHE A 51 -10.30 14.49 24.62
C PHE A 51 -11.37 15.32 23.91
N GLN A 52 -11.50 16.62 24.19
CA GLN A 52 -12.41 17.50 23.45
C GLN A 52 -11.99 17.65 21.97
N ALA A 53 -10.73 17.38 21.64
CA ALA A 53 -10.23 17.39 20.26
C ALA A 53 -10.58 16.10 19.47
N VAL A 54 -11.00 15.02 20.14
CA VAL A 54 -11.28 13.74 19.47
C VAL A 54 -12.36 13.86 18.38
N PRO A 55 -13.53 14.50 18.60
CA PRO A 55 -14.54 14.64 17.56
C PRO A 55 -14.02 15.38 16.32
N GLN A 56 -13.22 16.43 16.50
CA GLN A 56 -12.62 17.18 15.40
C GLN A 56 -11.61 16.34 14.62
N ARG A 57 -10.78 15.55 15.30
CA ARG A 57 -9.84 14.63 14.65
C ARG A 57 -10.56 13.54 13.87
N VAL A 58 -11.60 12.93 14.46
CA VAL A 58 -12.44 11.94 13.75
C VAL A 58 -13.07 12.56 12.50
N PHE A 59 -13.63 13.77 12.62
CA PHE A 59 -14.19 14.49 11.49
C PHE A 59 -13.12 14.79 10.42
N GLY A 60 -11.91 15.18 10.81
CA GLY A 60 -10.78 15.38 9.90
C GLY A 60 -10.41 14.12 9.11
N VAL A 61 -10.36 12.97 9.79
CA VAL A 61 -10.12 11.67 9.14
C VAL A 61 -11.24 11.34 8.14
N MET A 62 -12.50 11.52 8.53
CA MET A 62 -13.66 11.19 7.70
C MET A 62 -13.80 12.11 6.47
N THR A 63 -13.31 13.33 6.55
CA THR A 63 -13.40 14.33 5.46
C THR A 63 -12.11 14.45 4.64
N ASN A 64 -11.08 13.67 4.98
CA ASN A 64 -9.80 13.69 4.25
C ASN A 64 -9.96 13.12 2.83
N PRO A 65 -9.79 13.93 1.76
CA PRO A 65 -9.99 13.48 0.39
C PRO A 65 -8.95 12.46 -0.06
N LEU A 66 -7.73 12.45 0.51
CA LEU A 66 -6.69 11.48 0.18
C LEU A 66 -7.05 10.08 0.67
N LEU A 67 -7.67 9.99 1.86
CA LEU A 67 -8.09 8.71 2.42
C LEU A 67 -9.23 8.07 1.61
N LEU A 68 -10.01 8.83 0.84
CA LEU A 68 -11.01 8.28 -0.08
C LEU A 68 -10.39 7.48 -1.24
N ALA A 69 -9.13 7.70 -1.58
CA ALA A 69 -8.42 6.90 -2.56
C ALA A 69 -8.24 5.44 -2.08
N VAL A 70 -8.11 5.22 -0.77
CA VAL A 70 -7.85 3.89 -0.18
C VAL A 70 -8.94 2.86 -0.54
N PRO A 71 -10.24 3.07 -0.26
CA PRO A 71 -11.29 2.12 -0.63
C PRO A 71 -11.37 1.88 -2.14
N LEU A 72 -11.07 2.88 -2.95
CA LEU A 72 -11.08 2.73 -4.41
C LEU A 72 -9.90 1.88 -4.89
N PHE A 73 -8.68 2.08 -4.39
CA PHE A 73 -7.54 1.23 -4.73
C PHE A 73 -7.71 -0.20 -4.20
N VAL A 74 -8.26 -0.38 -2.99
CA VAL A 74 -8.61 -1.70 -2.46
C VAL A 74 -9.59 -2.41 -3.39
N LEU A 75 -10.66 -1.73 -3.80
CA LEU A 75 -11.66 -2.30 -4.70
C LEU A 75 -11.06 -2.64 -6.07
N MET A 76 -10.25 -1.75 -6.64
CA MET A 76 -9.53 -1.99 -7.89
C MET A 76 -8.68 -3.26 -7.82
N GLY A 77 -7.89 -3.39 -6.74
CA GLY A 77 -7.02 -4.53 -6.51
C GLY A 77 -7.79 -5.84 -6.39
N LEU A 78 -8.84 -5.87 -5.56
CA LEU A 78 -9.69 -7.05 -5.35
C LEU A 78 -10.44 -7.48 -6.63
N LEU A 79 -10.89 -6.53 -7.43
CA LEU A 79 -11.51 -6.82 -8.73
C LEU A 79 -10.51 -7.48 -9.69
N LEU A 80 -9.28 -6.98 -9.77
CA LEU A 80 -8.23 -7.56 -10.61
C LEU A 80 -7.81 -8.94 -10.09
N GLU A 81 -7.67 -9.11 -8.80
CA GLU A 81 -7.37 -10.40 -8.16
C GLU A 81 -8.43 -11.45 -8.50
N LYS A 82 -9.70 -11.14 -8.26
CA LYS A 82 -10.83 -12.05 -8.48
C LYS A 82 -11.17 -12.28 -9.97
N SER A 83 -10.62 -11.48 -10.88
CA SER A 83 -10.79 -11.62 -12.34
C SER A 83 -10.02 -12.78 -12.96
N GLN A 84 -9.22 -13.52 -12.18
CA GLN A 84 -8.31 -14.57 -12.64
C GLN A 84 -7.26 -14.09 -13.68
N GLN A 85 -7.06 -12.79 -13.77
CA GLN A 85 -6.11 -12.18 -14.70
C GLN A 85 -4.67 -12.59 -14.39
N ALA A 86 -4.34 -12.72 -13.10
CA ALA A 86 -3.04 -13.19 -12.64
C ALA A 86 -2.63 -14.55 -13.24
N GLU A 87 -3.54 -15.51 -13.25
CA GLU A 87 -3.30 -16.85 -13.79
C GLU A 87 -3.06 -16.82 -15.32
N LYS A 88 -3.85 -16.02 -16.05
CA LYS A 88 -3.70 -15.84 -17.49
C LYS A 88 -2.35 -15.20 -17.84
N MET A 89 -1.98 -14.15 -17.09
CA MET A 89 -0.69 -13.47 -17.26
C MET A 89 0.48 -14.41 -16.98
N LEU A 90 0.42 -15.17 -15.87
CA LEU A 90 1.46 -16.13 -15.51
C LEU A 90 1.67 -17.19 -16.60
N LYS A 91 0.59 -17.80 -17.09
CA LYS A 91 0.65 -18.81 -18.17
C LYS A 91 1.27 -18.22 -19.45
N SER A 92 0.78 -17.07 -19.89
CA SER A 92 1.26 -16.43 -21.11
C SER A 92 2.71 -15.99 -21.02
N LEU A 93 3.11 -15.41 -19.88
CA LEU A 93 4.48 -14.94 -19.68
C LEU A 93 5.47 -16.12 -19.56
N THR A 94 5.10 -17.18 -18.84
CA THR A 94 5.93 -18.39 -18.74
C THR A 94 6.17 -19.02 -20.12
N ALA A 95 5.13 -19.13 -20.95
CA ALA A 95 5.23 -19.66 -22.30
C ALA A 95 6.09 -18.75 -23.20
N ALA A 96 5.96 -17.43 -23.09
CA ALA A 96 6.75 -16.46 -23.85
C ALA A 96 8.24 -16.47 -23.48
N LEU A 97 8.58 -16.73 -22.22
CA LEU A 97 9.95 -16.81 -21.72
C LEU A 97 10.62 -18.19 -21.97
N GLY A 98 9.94 -19.11 -22.63
CA GLY A 98 10.51 -20.39 -23.04
C GLY A 98 10.06 -21.61 -22.23
N GLY A 99 9.10 -21.46 -21.30
CA GLY A 99 8.42 -22.57 -20.62
C GLY A 99 9.26 -23.39 -19.63
N ASN A 100 10.50 -23.00 -19.35
CA ASN A 100 11.39 -23.71 -18.43
C ASN A 100 11.24 -23.22 -16.98
N GLN A 101 11.97 -23.84 -16.03
CA GLN A 101 11.94 -23.47 -14.62
C GLN A 101 12.28 -21.99 -14.36
N SER A 102 13.32 -21.49 -15.03
CA SER A 102 13.71 -20.08 -14.91
C SER A 102 12.61 -19.15 -15.46
N ALA A 103 12.01 -19.51 -16.60
CA ALA A 103 10.92 -18.75 -17.20
C ALA A 103 9.71 -18.64 -16.27
N LEU A 104 9.31 -19.76 -15.65
CA LEU A 104 8.20 -19.77 -14.70
C LEU A 104 8.50 -18.89 -13.46
N ALA A 105 9.68 -19.03 -12.88
CA ALA A 105 10.05 -18.25 -11.71
C ALA A 105 10.20 -16.74 -12.03
N LEU A 106 10.76 -16.38 -13.18
CA LEU A 106 10.81 -15.01 -13.67
C LEU A 106 9.40 -14.44 -13.93
N ALA A 107 8.53 -15.25 -14.54
CA ALA A 107 7.13 -14.88 -14.75
C ALA A 107 6.43 -14.58 -13.41
N VAL A 108 6.70 -15.36 -12.36
CA VAL A 108 6.15 -15.09 -11.01
C VAL A 108 6.61 -13.73 -10.50
N VAL A 109 7.89 -13.36 -10.58
CA VAL A 109 8.38 -12.03 -10.16
C VAL A 109 7.67 -10.92 -10.91
N LEU A 110 7.65 -11.00 -12.25
CA LEU A 110 7.10 -9.94 -13.10
C LEU A 110 5.58 -9.80 -12.97
N VAL A 111 4.86 -10.93 -12.94
CA VAL A 111 3.40 -10.91 -12.73
C VAL A 111 3.07 -10.43 -11.33
N SER A 112 3.84 -10.85 -10.32
CA SER A 112 3.66 -10.36 -8.95
C SER A 112 3.89 -8.85 -8.84
N ALA A 113 4.91 -8.31 -9.52
CA ALA A 113 5.15 -6.87 -9.56
C ALA A 113 3.97 -6.10 -10.18
N LEU A 114 3.40 -6.62 -11.27
CA LEU A 114 2.22 -6.01 -11.91
C LEU A 114 0.97 -6.08 -11.03
N ILE A 115 0.73 -7.22 -10.40
CA ILE A 115 -0.42 -7.39 -9.51
C ILE A 115 -0.22 -6.57 -8.23
N ALA A 116 0.98 -6.60 -7.67
CA ALA A 116 1.36 -5.83 -6.50
C ALA A 116 1.08 -4.33 -6.69
N ALA A 117 1.44 -3.78 -7.85
CA ALA A 117 1.12 -2.40 -8.23
C ALA A 117 -0.40 -2.11 -8.28
N SER A 118 -1.24 -3.13 -8.42
CA SER A 118 -2.69 -2.95 -8.51
C SER A 118 -3.43 -3.22 -7.19
N THR A 119 -2.90 -4.06 -6.31
CA THR A 119 -3.59 -4.50 -5.08
C THR A 119 -3.15 -3.73 -3.84
N GLY A 120 -1.86 -3.47 -3.69
CA GLY A 120 -1.29 -2.82 -2.50
C GLY A 120 -1.49 -3.60 -1.18
N ILE A 121 -2.07 -4.80 -1.22
CA ILE A 121 -2.43 -5.62 -0.04
C ILE A 121 -1.56 -6.88 -0.01
N ILE A 122 -0.62 -6.95 0.95
CA ILE A 122 0.35 -8.05 1.06
C ILE A 122 -0.34 -9.41 1.22
N GLY A 123 -1.27 -9.48 2.18
CA GLY A 123 -1.91 -10.75 2.57
C GLY A 123 -2.65 -11.41 1.40
N ALA A 124 -3.51 -10.64 0.74
CA ALA A 124 -4.28 -11.11 -0.42
C ALA A 124 -3.35 -11.56 -1.56
N THR A 125 -2.32 -10.76 -1.87
CA THR A 125 -1.36 -11.07 -2.93
C THR A 125 -0.57 -12.35 -2.64
N ILE A 126 -0.09 -12.55 -1.40
CA ILE A 126 0.67 -13.75 -1.01
C ILE A 126 -0.23 -15.00 -1.04
N VAL A 127 -1.46 -14.90 -0.53
CA VAL A 127 -2.43 -16.01 -0.53
C VAL A 127 -2.77 -16.40 -1.98
N MET A 128 -3.06 -15.42 -2.82
CA MET A 128 -3.35 -15.65 -4.24
C MET A 128 -2.15 -16.29 -4.97
N LEU A 129 -0.96 -15.68 -4.84
CA LEU A 129 0.26 -16.22 -5.46
C LEU A 129 0.59 -17.61 -4.92
N GLY A 130 0.48 -17.83 -3.61
CA GLY A 130 0.71 -19.13 -2.99
C GLY A 130 -0.22 -20.20 -3.56
N THR A 131 -1.50 -19.88 -3.68
CA THR A 131 -2.50 -20.81 -4.19
C THR A 131 -2.29 -21.14 -5.67
N ILE A 132 -1.97 -20.13 -6.51
CA ILE A 132 -1.86 -20.30 -7.97
C ILE A 132 -0.46 -20.78 -8.36
N THR A 133 0.60 -20.16 -7.81
CA THR A 133 1.96 -20.35 -8.33
C THR A 133 2.75 -21.45 -7.61
N LEU A 134 2.51 -21.68 -6.31
CA LEU A 134 3.27 -22.67 -5.56
C LEU A 134 3.14 -24.09 -6.14
N PRO A 135 1.93 -24.60 -6.46
CA PRO A 135 1.80 -25.91 -7.08
C PRO A 135 2.52 -26.00 -8.45
N ALA A 136 2.48 -24.91 -9.23
CA ALA A 136 3.14 -24.85 -10.54
C ALA A 136 4.67 -24.87 -10.40
N LEU A 137 5.24 -24.09 -9.46
CA LEU A 137 6.67 -24.06 -9.18
C LEU A 137 7.20 -25.43 -8.71
N LEU A 138 6.48 -26.07 -7.79
CA LEU A 138 6.86 -27.39 -7.28
C LEU A 138 6.75 -28.47 -8.35
N LYS A 139 5.70 -28.47 -9.20
CA LYS A 139 5.57 -29.39 -10.34
C LYS A 139 6.65 -29.18 -11.39
N ALA A 140 7.12 -27.96 -11.59
CA ALA A 140 8.24 -27.66 -12.46
C ALA A 140 9.60 -28.10 -11.88
N GLY A 141 9.65 -28.72 -10.69
CA GLY A 141 10.87 -29.19 -10.05
C GLY A 141 11.67 -28.08 -9.34
N ILE A 142 11.10 -26.90 -9.15
CA ILE A 142 11.75 -25.84 -8.36
C ILE A 142 11.65 -26.20 -6.88
N ASN A 143 12.78 -26.13 -6.16
CA ASN A 143 12.83 -26.53 -4.77
C ASN A 143 11.91 -25.67 -3.87
N LYS A 144 11.43 -26.25 -2.79
CA LYS A 144 10.48 -25.61 -1.85
C LYS A 144 11.00 -24.28 -1.26
N HIS A 145 12.31 -24.15 -1.03
CA HIS A 145 12.89 -22.93 -0.48
C HIS A 145 12.84 -21.79 -1.50
N MET A 146 13.25 -22.04 -2.75
CA MET A 146 13.14 -21.02 -3.80
C MET A 146 11.68 -20.64 -4.05
N SER A 147 10.77 -21.62 -4.15
CA SER A 147 9.34 -21.38 -4.40
C SER A 147 8.69 -20.56 -3.29
N SER A 148 8.92 -20.93 -2.02
CA SER A 148 8.33 -20.23 -0.87
C SER A 148 8.90 -18.81 -0.71
N GLY A 149 10.24 -18.67 -0.78
CA GLY A 149 10.90 -17.38 -0.66
C GLY A 149 10.50 -16.41 -1.77
N LEU A 150 10.42 -16.92 -3.00
CA LEU A 150 10.00 -16.14 -4.16
C LEU A 150 8.58 -15.59 -4.00
N ILE A 151 7.61 -16.42 -3.58
CA ILE A 151 6.22 -16.01 -3.39
C ILE A 151 6.10 -14.97 -2.27
N CYS A 152 6.73 -15.23 -1.11
CA CYS A 152 6.70 -14.29 0.01
C CYS A 152 7.31 -12.94 -0.39
N ALA A 153 8.51 -12.94 -0.98
CA ALA A 153 9.20 -11.72 -1.37
C ALA A 153 8.48 -10.95 -2.48
N SER A 154 7.99 -11.65 -3.51
CA SER A 154 7.27 -11.02 -4.61
C SER A 154 5.92 -10.45 -4.16
N GLY A 155 5.26 -11.10 -3.18
CA GLY A 155 4.01 -10.59 -2.61
C GLY A 155 4.17 -9.29 -1.81
N THR A 156 5.36 -9.02 -1.27
CA THR A 156 5.64 -7.75 -0.55
C THR A 156 5.93 -6.56 -1.48
N LEU A 157 6.18 -6.77 -2.78
CA LEU A 157 6.47 -5.69 -3.74
C LEU A 157 5.34 -4.65 -3.83
N GLY A 158 4.10 -5.02 -3.50
CA GLY A 158 2.94 -4.12 -3.53
C GLY A 158 3.00 -2.95 -2.56
N GLN A 159 3.93 -2.95 -1.63
CA GLN A 159 4.12 -1.82 -0.73
C GLN A 159 4.90 -0.68 -1.36
N ILE A 160 5.86 -0.99 -2.23
CA ILE A 160 6.76 0.01 -2.81
C ILE A 160 6.45 0.34 -4.26
N ILE A 161 5.83 -0.58 -5.03
CA ILE A 161 5.52 -0.32 -6.45
C ILE A 161 4.23 0.49 -6.56
N PRO A 162 4.25 1.71 -7.12
CA PRO A 162 3.05 2.52 -7.31
C PRO A 162 2.08 1.92 -8.36
N PRO A 163 0.75 2.16 -8.20
CA PRO A 163 0.08 2.81 -7.07
C PRO A 163 -0.07 1.89 -5.85
N SER A 164 0.37 2.33 -4.68
CA SER A 164 0.40 1.56 -3.44
C SER A 164 -0.39 2.26 -2.33
N ILE A 165 -1.18 1.49 -1.57
CA ILE A 165 -1.92 2.01 -0.40
C ILE A 165 -0.95 2.52 0.66
N VAL A 166 0.18 1.85 0.87
CA VAL A 166 1.22 2.28 1.81
C VAL A 166 1.75 3.65 1.45
N LEU A 167 2.05 3.89 0.17
CA LEU A 167 2.56 5.19 -0.29
C LEU A 167 1.49 6.30 -0.20
N ILE A 168 0.20 5.98 -0.35
CA ILE A 168 -0.88 6.95 -0.16
C ILE A 168 -0.94 7.38 1.30
N LEU A 169 -0.95 6.42 2.22
CA LEU A 169 -1.02 6.70 3.65
C LEU A 169 0.26 7.39 4.16
N LEU A 170 1.43 6.97 3.67
CA LEU A 170 2.69 7.67 3.93
C LEU A 170 2.66 9.09 3.37
N GLY A 171 2.13 9.30 2.16
CA GLY A 171 2.01 10.60 1.54
C GLY A 171 1.18 11.57 2.37
N ASP A 172 0.06 11.11 2.90
CA ASP A 172 -0.78 11.89 3.82
C ASP A 172 -0.02 12.28 5.09
N GLN A 173 0.61 11.30 5.76
CA GLN A 173 1.29 11.54 7.03
C GLN A 173 2.60 12.32 6.89
N ILE A 174 3.38 12.07 5.85
CA ILE A 174 4.62 12.81 5.57
C ILE A 174 4.30 14.26 5.17
N SER A 175 3.25 14.49 4.38
CA SER A 175 2.80 15.84 4.03
C SER A 175 2.43 16.64 5.28
N ASN A 176 1.66 16.03 6.19
CA ASN A 176 1.26 16.65 7.45
C ASN A 176 2.48 16.93 8.36
N ALA A 177 3.37 15.94 8.53
CA ALA A 177 4.58 16.07 9.34
C ALA A 177 5.55 17.12 8.77
N TYR A 178 5.69 17.18 7.45
CA TYR A 178 6.52 18.19 6.79
C TYR A 178 5.96 19.60 6.97
N PHE A 179 4.64 19.76 6.84
CA PHE A 179 3.98 21.03 7.06
C PHE A 179 4.16 21.51 8.51
N GLU A 180 3.99 20.62 9.50
CA GLU A 180 4.23 20.90 10.92
C GLU A 180 5.70 21.32 11.16
N ALA A 181 6.67 20.56 10.62
CA ALA A 181 8.09 20.87 10.71
C ALA A 181 8.45 22.24 10.14
N GLN A 182 7.89 22.59 8.98
CA GLN A 182 8.14 23.87 8.31
C GLN A 182 7.51 25.05 9.07
N GLN A 183 6.32 24.86 9.63
CA GLN A 183 5.70 25.90 10.48
C GLN A 183 6.54 26.18 11.74
N GLU A 184 7.05 25.15 12.40
CA GLU A 184 7.94 25.31 13.56
C GLU A 184 9.27 25.99 13.18
N ALA A 185 9.77 25.75 11.96
CA ALA A 185 10.92 26.46 11.40
C ALA A 185 10.61 27.90 10.93
N GLY A 186 9.35 28.35 11.05
CA GLY A 186 8.92 29.70 10.65
C GLY A 186 8.58 29.87 9.17
N ASN A 187 8.51 28.79 8.41
CA ASN A 187 8.06 28.79 7.01
C ASN A 187 6.56 28.43 6.96
N PHE A 188 5.70 29.42 6.75
CA PHE A 188 4.25 29.26 6.73
C PHE A 188 3.67 28.95 5.33
N ALA A 189 4.50 28.93 4.30
CA ALA A 189 4.09 28.60 2.93
C ALA A 189 5.09 27.61 2.28
N PRO A 190 5.29 26.42 2.85
CA PRO A 190 6.18 25.44 2.26
C PRO A 190 5.57 24.85 0.98
N ASP A 191 6.44 24.42 0.07
CA ASP A 191 6.02 23.63 -1.08
C ASP A 191 5.40 22.30 -0.61
N PRO A 192 4.18 21.97 -1.05
CA PRO A 192 3.50 20.78 -0.57
C PRO A 192 4.17 19.50 -1.08
N VAL A 193 4.34 18.53 -0.20
CA VAL A 193 4.72 17.17 -0.59
C VAL A 193 3.47 16.37 -0.90
N THR A 194 3.36 15.86 -2.12
CA THR A 194 2.16 15.17 -2.60
C THR A 194 2.35 13.66 -2.65
N VAL A 195 1.25 12.92 -2.74
CA VAL A 195 1.27 11.47 -3.02
C VAL A 195 1.91 11.19 -4.39
N GLY A 196 1.78 12.10 -5.35
CA GLY A 196 2.43 12.03 -6.66
C GLY A 196 3.96 12.01 -6.54
N ASP A 197 4.52 12.87 -5.68
CA ASP A 197 5.97 12.90 -5.39
C ASP A 197 6.44 11.55 -4.83
N LEU A 198 5.67 10.96 -3.91
CA LEU A 198 6.01 9.65 -3.33
C LEU A 198 5.90 8.52 -4.35
N PHE A 199 4.90 8.56 -5.24
CA PHE A 199 4.79 7.58 -6.32
C PHE A 199 5.97 7.68 -7.29
N ALA A 200 6.35 8.89 -7.69
CA ALA A 200 7.53 9.10 -8.51
C ALA A 200 8.80 8.63 -7.79
N GLY A 201 8.96 9.00 -6.51
CA GLY A 201 10.12 8.64 -5.69
C GLY A 201 10.28 7.14 -5.43
N ALA A 202 9.17 6.42 -5.31
CA ALA A 202 9.17 4.98 -5.04
C ALA A 202 9.36 4.11 -6.30
N LEU A 203 9.16 4.69 -7.50
CA LEU A 203 9.18 3.93 -8.75
C LEU A 203 10.55 3.30 -9.03
N LEU A 204 11.63 4.07 -8.94
CA LEU A 204 12.99 3.56 -9.19
C LEU A 204 13.42 2.53 -8.12
N PRO A 205 13.24 2.76 -6.80
CA PRO A 205 13.48 1.75 -5.77
C PRO A 205 12.65 0.48 -5.95
N GLY A 206 11.38 0.59 -6.34
CA GLY A 206 10.54 -0.56 -6.64
C GLY A 206 11.05 -1.38 -7.83
N LEU A 207 11.42 -0.72 -8.93
CA LEU A 207 12.02 -1.37 -10.10
C LEU A 207 13.40 -1.99 -9.78
N LEU A 208 14.18 -1.35 -8.91
CA LEU A 208 15.45 -1.91 -8.42
C LEU A 208 15.20 -3.26 -7.71
N LEU A 209 14.22 -3.34 -6.83
CA LEU A 209 13.87 -4.61 -6.15
C LEU A 209 13.43 -5.68 -7.15
N VAL A 210 12.59 -5.34 -8.12
CA VAL A 210 12.19 -6.27 -9.19
C VAL A 210 13.41 -6.77 -9.96
N ALA A 211 14.34 -5.88 -10.29
CA ALA A 211 15.59 -6.25 -10.97
C ALA A 211 16.48 -7.17 -10.12
N LEU A 212 16.62 -6.88 -8.83
CA LEU A 212 17.38 -7.71 -7.88
C LEU A 212 16.77 -9.12 -7.74
N TYR A 213 15.44 -9.22 -7.58
CA TYR A 213 14.76 -10.51 -7.50
C TYR A 213 14.87 -11.29 -8.82
N THR A 214 14.67 -10.62 -9.95
CA THR A 214 14.82 -11.19 -11.27
C THR A 214 16.25 -11.71 -11.48
N GLY A 215 17.26 -10.93 -11.13
CA GLY A 215 18.67 -11.31 -11.19
C GLY A 215 18.98 -12.51 -10.31
N TYR A 216 18.52 -12.51 -9.06
CA TYR A 216 18.72 -13.61 -8.11
C TYR A 216 18.09 -14.92 -8.64
N VAL A 217 16.84 -14.86 -9.08
CA VAL A 217 16.12 -16.02 -9.65
C VAL A 217 16.84 -16.55 -10.88
N PHE A 218 17.22 -15.66 -11.80
CA PHE A 218 17.93 -16.05 -13.02
C PHE A 218 19.27 -16.75 -12.73
N LEU A 219 20.07 -16.19 -11.82
CA LEU A 219 21.37 -16.77 -11.45
C LEU A 219 21.24 -18.14 -10.78
N ASN A 220 20.23 -18.35 -9.92
CA ASN A 220 20.05 -19.61 -9.18
C ASN A 220 19.41 -20.73 -10.00
N LEU A 221 18.62 -20.39 -11.04
CA LEU A 221 17.92 -21.37 -11.87
C LEU A 221 18.54 -21.53 -13.25
N ARG A 222 19.54 -20.73 -13.62
CA ARG A 222 20.24 -20.82 -14.90
C ARG A 222 20.91 -22.19 -15.04
N GLY A 223 20.63 -22.88 -16.13
CA GLY A 223 21.26 -24.16 -16.49
C GLY A 223 20.67 -25.39 -15.78
N LYS A 224 19.61 -25.24 -14.98
CA LYS A 224 18.85 -26.40 -14.49
C LYS A 224 17.86 -26.79 -15.58
N ALA A 225 18.16 -27.89 -16.28
CA ALA A 225 17.22 -28.49 -17.23
C ALA A 225 15.97 -28.96 -16.49
N SER A 226 14.81 -28.78 -17.08
CA SER A 226 13.56 -29.36 -16.59
C SER A 226 13.72 -30.89 -16.66
N GLU A 227 13.66 -31.59 -15.53
CA GLU A 227 13.60 -33.06 -15.50
C GLU A 227 12.20 -33.58 -15.95
N THR A 228 11.29 -32.69 -16.30
CA THR A 228 9.97 -33.06 -16.81
C THR A 228 10.03 -33.34 -18.28
N ASP A 229 9.56 -34.55 -18.61
CA ASP A 229 9.43 -35.19 -19.92
C ASP A 229 9.41 -34.23 -21.13
N GLU A 230 10.25 -34.54 -22.11
CA GLU A 230 10.31 -33.93 -23.46
C GLU A 230 8.98 -34.04 -24.28
N THR A 231 7.91 -34.57 -23.69
CA THR A 231 6.63 -34.82 -24.35
C THR A 231 5.56 -33.73 -24.13
N ALA A 232 5.78 -32.75 -23.26
CA ALA A 232 4.89 -31.61 -23.20
C ALA A 232 5.36 -30.56 -24.23
N GLU A 233 4.78 -30.57 -25.42
CA GLU A 233 4.82 -29.45 -26.36
C GLU A 233 4.43 -28.20 -25.57
N SER A 234 5.43 -27.41 -25.14
CA SER A 234 5.18 -26.10 -24.55
C SER A 234 4.49 -25.26 -25.64
N PRO A 235 3.21 -24.94 -25.50
CA PRO A 235 2.55 -24.13 -26.52
C PRO A 235 3.32 -22.81 -26.57
N LYS A 236 4.00 -22.56 -27.70
CA LYS A 236 4.63 -21.26 -27.97
C LYS A 236 3.51 -20.25 -27.99
N SER A 237 3.34 -19.51 -26.88
CA SER A 237 2.35 -18.42 -26.87
C SER A 237 2.76 -17.43 -27.94
N SER A 238 1.83 -17.12 -28.84
CA SER A 238 2.03 -16.03 -29.80
C SER A 238 2.25 -14.72 -29.03
N LEU A 239 3.13 -13.84 -29.52
CA LEU A 239 3.30 -12.49 -28.97
C LEU A 239 1.94 -11.76 -28.82
N SER A 240 1.00 -12.05 -29.72
CA SER A 240 -0.36 -11.51 -29.66
C SER A 240 -1.14 -12.00 -28.43
N GLU A 241 -0.94 -13.24 -28.00
CA GLU A 241 -1.59 -13.83 -26.84
C GLU A 241 -1.00 -13.28 -25.53
N LEU A 242 0.31 -13.09 -25.49
CA LEU A 242 1.01 -12.40 -24.40
C LEU A 242 0.49 -10.97 -24.23
N LEU A 243 0.48 -10.20 -25.31
CA LEU A 243 -0.03 -8.83 -25.31
C LEU A 243 -1.50 -8.76 -24.88
N LYS A 244 -2.35 -9.66 -25.38
CA LYS A 244 -3.78 -9.72 -25.03
C LYS A 244 -4.00 -9.94 -23.52
N ASN A 245 -3.15 -10.72 -22.87
CA ASN A 245 -3.30 -11.05 -21.46
C ASN A 245 -2.61 -10.04 -20.51
N ILE A 246 -1.54 -9.37 -20.93
CA ILE A 246 -0.80 -8.41 -20.09
C ILE A 246 -1.25 -6.97 -20.34
N ALA A 247 -1.51 -6.58 -21.58
CA ALA A 247 -1.80 -5.19 -21.95
C ALA A 247 -2.99 -4.57 -21.18
N PRO A 248 -4.10 -5.27 -20.87
CA PRO A 248 -5.18 -4.65 -20.12
C PRO A 248 -4.75 -4.21 -18.72
N THR A 249 -4.07 -5.07 -17.97
CA THR A 249 -3.60 -4.76 -16.61
C THR A 249 -2.48 -3.71 -16.64
N LEU A 250 -1.50 -3.87 -17.52
CA LEU A 250 -0.41 -2.91 -17.67
C LEU A 250 -0.94 -1.54 -18.13
N GLY A 251 -1.87 -1.52 -19.09
CA GLY A 251 -2.52 -0.30 -19.57
C GLY A 251 -3.30 0.41 -18.46
N LEU A 252 -3.98 -0.35 -17.60
CA LEU A 252 -4.68 0.21 -16.44
C LEU A 252 -3.70 0.84 -15.44
N ILE A 253 -2.60 0.15 -15.10
CA ILE A 253 -1.57 0.68 -14.21
C ILE A 253 -0.95 1.95 -14.79
N ILE A 254 -0.59 1.94 -16.07
CA ILE A 254 -0.03 3.12 -16.76
C ILE A 254 -1.03 4.27 -16.80
N ALA A 255 -2.31 4.00 -17.03
CA ALA A 255 -3.35 5.03 -17.04
C ALA A 255 -3.52 5.67 -15.66
N VAL A 256 -3.60 4.85 -14.60
CA VAL A 256 -3.76 5.32 -13.22
C VAL A 256 -2.51 6.06 -12.76
N LEU A 257 -1.35 5.42 -12.82
CA LEU A 257 -0.10 6.03 -12.38
C LEU A 257 0.29 7.23 -13.24
N GLY A 258 0.18 7.09 -14.55
CA GLY A 258 0.52 8.17 -15.50
C GLY A 258 -0.36 9.41 -15.30
N SER A 259 -1.67 9.25 -15.05
CA SER A 259 -2.56 10.38 -14.79
C SER A 259 -2.19 11.17 -13.53
N ILE A 260 -1.68 10.47 -12.49
CA ILE A 260 -1.20 11.10 -11.26
C ILE A 260 0.14 11.80 -11.50
N LEU A 261 1.09 11.12 -12.16
CA LEU A 261 2.45 11.67 -12.39
C LEU A 261 2.46 12.87 -13.35
N ILE A 262 1.52 12.93 -14.30
CA ILE A 262 1.38 14.09 -15.21
C ILE A 262 0.55 15.22 -14.54
N GLY A 263 -0.04 14.97 -13.35
CA GLY A 263 -0.85 15.95 -12.64
C GLY A 263 -2.26 16.16 -13.21
N VAL A 264 -2.72 15.27 -14.09
CA VAL A 264 -4.06 15.35 -14.71
C VAL A 264 -5.16 14.91 -13.75
N ALA A 265 -4.85 13.95 -12.86
CA ALA A 265 -5.81 13.43 -11.89
C ALA A 265 -5.22 13.40 -10.48
N THR A 266 -6.05 13.68 -9.50
CA THR A 266 -5.71 13.42 -8.09
C THR A 266 -5.65 11.91 -7.84
N PRO A 267 -4.98 11.43 -6.77
CA PRO A 267 -4.95 10.00 -6.43
C PRO A 267 -6.35 9.37 -6.31
N THR A 268 -7.34 10.12 -5.79
CA THR A 268 -8.73 9.65 -5.65
C THR A 268 -9.43 9.52 -7.00
N GLU A 269 -9.24 10.49 -7.90
CA GLU A 269 -9.80 10.44 -9.25
C GLU A 269 -9.19 9.30 -10.08
N ALA A 270 -7.87 9.16 -10.02
CA ALA A 270 -7.14 8.08 -10.68
C ALA A 270 -7.58 6.70 -10.16
N ALA A 271 -7.81 6.56 -8.84
CA ALA A 271 -8.35 5.34 -8.25
C ALA A 271 -9.77 5.02 -8.77
N GLY A 272 -10.62 6.05 -8.94
CA GLY A 272 -11.94 5.88 -9.55
C GLY A 272 -11.89 5.36 -10.99
N VAL A 273 -10.98 5.90 -11.82
CA VAL A 273 -10.70 5.37 -13.17
C VAL A 273 -10.14 3.95 -13.09
N GLY A 274 -9.28 3.69 -12.10
CA GLY A 274 -8.74 2.36 -11.81
C GLY A 274 -9.84 1.33 -11.56
N VAL A 275 -10.81 1.65 -10.70
CA VAL A 275 -11.98 0.79 -10.45
C VAL A 275 -12.78 0.53 -11.72
N ALA A 276 -13.06 1.59 -12.50
CA ALA A 276 -13.80 1.46 -13.74
C ALA A 276 -13.07 0.52 -14.74
N GLY A 277 -11.76 0.70 -14.90
CA GLY A 277 -10.96 -0.18 -15.76
C GLY A 277 -10.86 -1.62 -15.25
N ALA A 278 -10.73 -1.82 -13.92
CA ALA A 278 -10.73 -3.15 -13.31
C ALA A 278 -12.07 -3.88 -13.51
N LEU A 279 -13.20 -3.17 -13.45
CA LEU A 279 -14.52 -3.71 -13.79
C LEU A 279 -14.58 -4.16 -15.25
N VAL A 280 -14.02 -3.38 -16.20
CA VAL A 280 -13.94 -3.79 -17.61
C VAL A 280 -13.13 -5.07 -17.78
N ILE A 281 -11.96 -5.15 -17.13
CA ILE A 281 -11.09 -6.33 -17.20
C ILE A 281 -11.81 -7.55 -16.60
N ALA A 282 -12.46 -7.40 -15.44
CA ALA A 282 -13.22 -8.49 -14.80
C ALA A 282 -14.41 -8.94 -15.67
N ALA A 283 -15.11 -7.99 -16.29
CA ALA A 283 -16.26 -8.26 -17.16
C ALA A 283 -15.87 -8.93 -18.48
N ALA A 284 -14.67 -8.65 -19.01
CA ALA A 284 -14.17 -9.26 -20.26
C ALA A 284 -14.07 -10.79 -20.17
N GLY A 285 -13.81 -11.33 -18.97
CA GLY A 285 -13.80 -12.77 -18.70
C GLY A 285 -15.19 -13.42 -18.62
N GLN A 286 -16.28 -12.63 -18.54
CA GLN A 286 -17.64 -13.09 -18.24
C GLN A 286 -18.63 -12.97 -19.41
N GLY A 287 -18.20 -12.45 -20.54
CA GLY A 287 -18.99 -12.38 -21.76
C GLY A 287 -19.12 -10.98 -22.38
N ALA A 288 -19.48 -10.96 -23.68
CA ALA A 288 -19.49 -9.73 -24.48
C ALA A 288 -20.45 -8.67 -23.91
N ARG A 289 -21.62 -9.05 -23.41
CA ARG A 289 -22.59 -8.10 -22.84
C ARG A 289 -22.04 -7.38 -21.61
N ALA A 290 -21.43 -8.14 -20.68
CA ALA A 290 -20.82 -7.59 -19.48
C ALA A 290 -19.66 -6.65 -19.83
N PHE A 291 -18.83 -7.03 -20.79
CA PHE A 291 -17.72 -6.22 -21.30
C PHE A 291 -18.19 -4.87 -21.86
N TRP A 292 -19.20 -4.84 -22.74
CA TRP A 292 -19.68 -3.60 -23.33
C TRP A 292 -20.33 -2.66 -22.32
N VAL A 293 -21.10 -3.21 -21.37
CA VAL A 293 -21.72 -2.40 -20.31
C VAL A 293 -20.64 -1.80 -19.39
N ALA A 294 -19.65 -2.59 -18.98
CA ALA A 294 -18.53 -2.12 -18.14
C ALA A 294 -17.67 -1.07 -18.88
N SER A 295 -17.42 -1.28 -20.20
CA SER A 295 -16.70 -0.31 -21.03
C SER A 295 -17.45 1.02 -21.18
N ALA A 296 -18.77 0.99 -21.29
CA ALA A 296 -19.58 2.21 -21.31
C ALA A 296 -19.51 2.96 -19.97
N CYS A 297 -19.52 2.25 -18.84
CA CYS A 297 -19.32 2.87 -17.52
C CYS A 297 -17.94 3.53 -17.40
N ALA A 298 -16.89 2.84 -17.84
CA ALA A 298 -15.53 3.36 -17.79
C ALA A 298 -15.36 4.60 -18.69
N ALA A 299 -15.90 4.56 -19.92
CA ALA A 299 -15.88 5.69 -20.84
C ALA A 299 -16.62 6.90 -20.26
N LEU A 300 -17.78 6.68 -19.62
CA LEU A 300 -18.50 7.74 -18.94
C LEU A 300 -17.69 8.33 -17.78
N ALA A 301 -17.06 7.50 -16.94
CA ALA A 301 -16.24 7.98 -15.84
C ALA A 301 -15.09 8.89 -16.32
N VAL A 302 -14.41 8.49 -17.40
CA VAL A 302 -13.36 9.31 -18.03
C VAL A 302 -13.92 10.61 -18.60
N LEU A 303 -15.07 10.55 -19.28
CA LEU A 303 -15.73 11.74 -19.80
C LEU A 303 -16.10 12.73 -18.69
N LEU A 304 -16.59 12.25 -17.55
CA LEU A 304 -16.93 13.09 -16.39
C LEU A 304 -15.71 13.79 -15.80
N LEU A 305 -14.55 13.12 -15.76
CA LEU A 305 -13.29 13.76 -15.34
C LEU A 305 -12.89 14.89 -16.30
N ILE A 306 -13.00 14.66 -17.60
CA ILE A 306 -12.69 15.68 -18.61
C ILE A 306 -13.66 16.88 -18.49
N LEU A 307 -14.95 16.63 -18.31
CA LEU A 307 -15.96 17.68 -18.12
C LEU A 307 -15.74 18.47 -16.82
N ARG A 308 -15.25 17.82 -15.76
CA ARG A 308 -14.90 18.51 -14.52
C ARG A 308 -13.76 19.53 -14.73
N GLN A 309 -12.72 19.16 -15.46
CA GLN A 309 -11.62 20.07 -15.77
C GLN A 309 -12.05 21.27 -16.63
N SER A 310 -13.08 21.10 -17.47
CA SER A 310 -13.64 22.20 -18.28
C SER A 310 -14.54 23.16 -17.50
N GLY A 311 -14.81 22.91 -16.21
CA GLY A 311 -15.74 23.72 -15.39
C GLY A 311 -17.22 23.48 -15.68
N LEU A 312 -17.54 22.54 -16.57
CA LEU A 312 -18.94 22.21 -16.93
C LEU A 312 -19.57 21.18 -15.98
N PHE A 313 -18.81 20.68 -15.02
CA PHE A 313 -19.22 19.63 -14.09
C PHE A 313 -18.76 19.96 -12.68
N GLY A 314 -19.70 20.07 -11.74
CA GLY A 314 -19.38 20.32 -10.32
C GLY A 314 -20.63 20.66 -9.51
N LEU A 315 -20.57 20.48 -8.20
CA LEU A 315 -21.60 20.92 -7.28
C LEU A 315 -21.31 22.36 -6.88
N GLU A 316 -22.22 23.27 -7.16
CA GLU A 316 -22.14 24.67 -6.72
C GLU A 316 -23.06 24.92 -5.52
N PHE A 317 -22.55 25.67 -4.56
CA PHE A 317 -23.29 26.03 -3.35
C PHE A 317 -23.49 27.54 -3.28
N ALA A 318 -24.73 27.98 -3.09
CA ALA A 318 -25.09 29.36 -2.84
C ALA A 318 -25.82 29.47 -1.49
N GLY A 319 -25.27 30.24 -0.56
CA GLY A 319 -25.85 30.42 0.77
C GLY A 319 -26.02 29.12 1.58
N GLY A 320 -25.08 28.15 1.44
CA GLY A 320 -25.12 26.86 2.14
C GLY A 320 -26.11 25.85 1.55
N LYS A 321 -26.75 26.15 0.41
CA LYS A 321 -27.64 25.24 -0.32
C LYS A 321 -27.08 24.92 -1.70
N ILE A 322 -27.44 23.75 -2.24
CA ILE A 322 -27.05 23.36 -3.60
C ILE A 322 -27.71 24.34 -4.59
N ALA A 323 -26.89 25.02 -5.39
CA ALA A 323 -27.36 25.87 -6.48
C ALA A 323 -27.61 25.01 -7.72
N TRP A 324 -28.82 25.06 -8.24
CA TRP A 324 -29.21 24.30 -9.44
C TRP A 324 -28.74 25.03 -10.73
N THR A 325 -27.42 25.11 -10.87
CA THR A 325 -26.75 25.64 -12.06
C THR A 325 -26.50 24.53 -13.09
N LEU A 326 -26.08 24.90 -14.30
CA LEU A 326 -25.74 23.90 -15.33
C LEU A 326 -24.67 22.89 -14.86
N PRO A 327 -23.56 23.29 -14.23
CA PRO A 327 -22.59 22.35 -13.68
C PRO A 327 -23.16 21.39 -12.63
N THR A 328 -24.08 21.88 -11.78
CA THR A 328 -24.74 21.03 -10.77
C THR A 328 -25.71 20.03 -11.40
N LEU A 329 -26.49 20.45 -12.38
CA LEU A 329 -27.43 19.58 -13.11
C LEU A 329 -26.68 18.49 -13.88
N THR A 330 -25.56 18.84 -14.54
CA THR A 330 -24.72 17.86 -15.24
C THR A 330 -24.08 16.87 -14.25
N ALA A 331 -23.63 17.33 -13.08
CA ALA A 331 -23.07 16.47 -12.04
C ALA A 331 -24.10 15.46 -11.51
N VAL A 332 -25.31 15.92 -11.15
CA VAL A 332 -26.39 15.05 -10.67
C VAL A 332 -26.82 14.05 -11.75
N GLY A 333 -27.03 14.53 -12.98
CA GLY A 333 -27.39 13.66 -14.10
C GLY A 333 -26.34 12.57 -14.36
N ALA A 334 -25.07 12.94 -14.30
CA ALA A 334 -23.96 12.02 -14.46
C ALA A 334 -23.89 10.95 -13.37
N VAL A 335 -24.12 11.31 -12.11
CA VAL A 335 -24.18 10.36 -10.98
C VAL A 335 -25.32 9.36 -11.17
N VAL A 336 -26.50 9.83 -11.60
CA VAL A 336 -27.65 8.96 -11.88
C VAL A 336 -27.34 7.99 -13.03
N VAL A 337 -26.77 8.48 -14.13
CA VAL A 337 -26.42 7.64 -15.28
C VAL A 337 -25.32 6.64 -14.92
N LEU A 338 -24.28 7.08 -14.19
CA LEU A 338 -23.21 6.18 -13.71
C LEU A 338 -23.77 5.11 -12.77
N GLY A 339 -24.65 5.48 -11.84
CA GLY A 339 -25.33 4.54 -10.95
C GLY A 339 -26.18 3.51 -11.71
N ALA A 340 -26.92 3.94 -12.73
CA ALA A 340 -27.71 3.05 -13.58
C ALA A 340 -26.82 2.09 -14.38
N LEU A 341 -25.69 2.58 -14.91
CA LEU A 341 -24.72 1.74 -15.63
C LEU A 341 -24.02 0.75 -14.70
N LEU A 342 -23.64 1.16 -13.49
CA LEU A 342 -23.08 0.25 -12.47
C LEU A 342 -24.09 -0.84 -12.10
N ALA A 343 -25.37 -0.48 -11.91
CA ALA A 343 -26.43 -1.45 -11.70
C ALA A 343 -26.57 -2.42 -12.89
N ALA A 344 -26.46 -1.92 -14.12
CA ALA A 344 -26.48 -2.75 -15.32
C ALA A 344 -25.26 -3.69 -15.41
N VAL A 345 -24.06 -3.25 -14.98
CA VAL A 345 -22.87 -4.13 -14.85
C VAL A 345 -23.15 -5.24 -13.86
N VAL A 346 -23.65 -4.90 -12.66
CA VAL A 346 -23.98 -5.90 -11.62
C VAL A 346 -25.00 -6.91 -12.14
N MET A 347 -26.02 -6.46 -12.88
CA MET A 347 -27.04 -7.35 -13.48
C MET A 347 -26.51 -8.18 -14.65
N ALA A 348 -25.52 -7.67 -15.39
CA ALA A 348 -24.93 -8.33 -16.55
C ALA A 348 -23.86 -9.35 -16.18
N LEU A 349 -23.28 -9.28 -14.97
CA LEU A 349 -22.27 -10.22 -14.49
C LEU A 349 -22.92 -11.57 -14.12
N PRO A 350 -22.58 -12.67 -14.82
CA PRO A 350 -23.11 -14.01 -14.50
C PRO A 350 -22.72 -14.50 -13.10
N HIS A 351 -21.51 -14.14 -12.66
CA HIS A 351 -20.96 -14.47 -11.33
C HIS A 351 -21.03 -13.26 -10.41
N ARG A 352 -22.21 -12.99 -9.85
CA ARG A 352 -22.43 -11.89 -8.88
C ARG A 352 -21.55 -12.00 -7.64
N ASP A 353 -21.11 -13.21 -7.31
CA ASP A 353 -20.28 -13.51 -6.14
C ASP A 353 -18.92 -12.78 -6.19
N VAL A 354 -18.33 -12.58 -7.38
CA VAL A 354 -17.06 -11.88 -7.55
C VAL A 354 -17.16 -10.42 -7.11
N LEU A 355 -18.19 -9.71 -7.59
CA LEU A 355 -18.38 -8.30 -7.22
C LEU A 355 -18.85 -8.17 -5.77
N GLY A 356 -19.76 -9.03 -5.32
CA GLY A 356 -20.27 -9.03 -3.95
C GLY A 356 -19.15 -9.28 -2.94
N SER A 357 -18.28 -10.27 -3.18
CA SER A 357 -17.15 -10.55 -2.30
C SER A 357 -16.10 -9.42 -2.36
N ALA A 358 -15.80 -8.86 -3.53
CA ALA A 358 -14.87 -7.73 -3.64
C ALA A 358 -15.37 -6.51 -2.87
N LEU A 359 -16.66 -6.16 -2.98
CA LEU A 359 -17.26 -5.06 -2.23
C LEU A 359 -17.26 -5.32 -0.72
N SER A 360 -17.64 -6.52 -0.28
CA SER A 360 -17.65 -6.89 1.15
C SER A 360 -16.25 -6.81 1.74
N GLU A 361 -15.24 -7.36 1.08
CA GLU A 361 -13.85 -7.28 1.52
C GLU A 361 -13.32 -5.84 1.50
N THR A 362 -13.70 -5.04 0.49
CA THR A 362 -13.36 -3.60 0.46
C THR A 362 -13.88 -2.88 1.69
N VAL A 363 -15.14 -3.11 2.06
CA VAL A 363 -15.75 -2.47 3.24
C VAL A 363 -15.03 -2.90 4.52
N ILE A 364 -14.70 -4.18 4.66
CA ILE A 364 -13.98 -4.71 5.84
C ILE A 364 -12.60 -4.08 5.95
N ILE A 365 -11.81 -4.12 4.88
CA ILE A 365 -10.43 -3.58 4.87
C ILE A 365 -10.46 -2.06 5.10
N THR A 366 -11.35 -1.35 4.42
CA THR A 366 -11.51 0.10 4.59
C THR A 366 -11.91 0.45 6.03
N GLY A 367 -12.89 -0.26 6.58
CA GLY A 367 -13.35 -0.06 7.95
C GLY A 367 -12.23 -0.31 8.98
N MET A 368 -11.39 -1.33 8.74
CA MET A 368 -10.22 -1.60 9.55
C MET A 368 -9.22 -0.44 9.48
N ILE A 369 -8.85 0.02 8.28
CA ILE A 369 -7.87 1.10 8.08
C ILE A 369 -8.37 2.40 8.74
N PHE A 370 -9.59 2.85 8.44
CA PHE A 370 -10.15 4.06 9.03
C PHE A 370 -10.29 3.96 10.55
N GLY A 371 -10.68 2.79 11.06
CA GLY A 371 -10.74 2.53 12.49
C GLY A 371 -9.38 2.67 13.17
N ILE A 372 -8.31 2.13 12.57
CA ILE A 372 -6.94 2.25 13.07
C ILE A 372 -6.47 3.70 13.04
N VAL A 373 -6.76 4.45 11.96
CA VAL A 373 -6.42 5.88 11.85
C VAL A 373 -7.08 6.71 12.97
N ILE A 374 -8.35 6.46 13.26
CA ILE A 374 -9.07 7.10 14.36
C ILE A 374 -8.45 6.70 15.71
N ALA A 375 -8.17 5.43 15.93
CA ALA A 375 -7.53 4.93 17.14
C ALA A 375 -6.13 5.54 17.36
N ALA A 376 -5.32 5.61 16.30
CA ALA A 376 -4.02 6.25 16.34
C ALA A 376 -4.10 7.76 16.67
N SER A 377 -5.16 8.44 16.22
CA SER A 377 -5.41 9.84 16.59
C SER A 377 -5.67 10.01 18.09
N ILE A 378 -6.32 9.05 18.75
CA ILE A 378 -6.52 9.05 20.21
C ILE A 378 -5.19 8.81 20.92
N LEU A 379 -4.41 7.82 20.48
CA LEU A 379 -3.08 7.57 21.02
C LEU A 379 -2.19 8.81 20.92
N SER A 380 -2.15 9.46 19.76
CA SER A 380 -1.38 10.68 19.53
C SER A 380 -1.80 11.82 20.46
N LEU A 381 -3.11 11.98 20.74
CA LEU A 381 -3.59 12.99 21.71
C LEU A 381 -3.09 12.71 23.12
N VAL A 382 -3.18 11.48 23.58
CA VAL A 382 -2.72 11.09 24.92
C VAL A 382 -1.20 11.22 25.02
N PHE A 383 -0.46 10.82 23.98
CA PHE A 383 0.99 10.96 23.91
C PHE A 383 1.42 12.43 24.04
N ARG A 384 0.79 13.33 23.27
CA ARG A 384 1.02 14.79 23.36
C ARG A 384 0.61 15.36 24.72
N GLY A 385 -0.46 14.84 25.32
CA GLY A 385 -0.91 15.25 26.65
C GLY A 385 0.08 14.93 27.79
N PHE A 386 1.02 14.00 27.56
CA PHE A 386 2.16 13.71 28.44
C PHE A 386 3.48 14.35 27.94
N ASN A 387 3.43 15.39 27.12
CA ASN A 387 4.59 16.05 26.52
C ASN A 387 5.54 15.09 25.77
N GLY A 388 4.98 14.05 25.14
CA GLY A 388 5.74 13.01 24.46
C GLY A 388 6.57 13.54 23.30
N ASP A 389 6.08 14.54 22.58
CA ASP A 389 6.80 15.17 21.45
C ASP A 389 8.11 15.81 21.92
N GLU A 390 8.11 16.51 23.07
CA GLU A 390 9.32 17.13 23.66
C GLU A 390 10.34 16.06 24.06
N HIS A 391 9.91 15.02 24.78
CA HIS A 391 10.80 13.95 25.23
C HIS A 391 11.40 13.16 24.08
N VAL A 392 10.64 12.89 23.02
CA VAL A 392 11.17 12.21 21.81
C VAL A 392 12.12 13.14 21.07
N SER A 393 11.81 14.45 20.99
CA SER A 393 12.68 15.45 20.38
C SER A 393 14.03 15.55 21.09
N GLU A 394 14.01 15.68 22.43
CA GLU A 394 15.23 15.69 23.25
C GLU A 394 16.07 14.41 23.04
N LEU A 395 15.42 13.24 23.06
CA LEU A 395 16.09 11.97 22.84
C LEU A 395 16.75 11.92 21.45
N LEU A 396 16.01 12.24 20.39
CA LEU A 396 16.52 12.20 19.03
C LEU A 396 17.64 13.20 18.79
N GLN A 397 17.50 14.44 19.32
CA GLN A 397 18.52 15.48 19.17
C GLN A 397 19.80 15.20 19.99
N SER A 398 19.70 14.39 21.06
CA SER A 398 20.87 13.97 21.85
C SER A 398 21.73 12.91 21.16
N LEU A 399 21.25 12.32 20.06
CA LEU A 399 21.95 11.22 19.38
C LEU A 399 23.20 11.72 18.63
N PRO A 400 24.29 10.96 18.68
CA PRO A 400 25.46 11.24 17.85
C PRO A 400 25.13 11.04 16.37
N GLY A 401 25.67 11.89 15.48
CA GLY A 401 25.46 11.80 14.04
C GLY A 401 24.37 12.71 13.49
N GLY A 402 23.75 13.57 14.34
CA GLY A 402 22.76 14.56 13.90
C GLY A 402 21.58 13.94 13.15
N ALA A 403 21.17 14.54 12.04
CA ALA A 403 20.02 14.09 11.25
C ALA A 403 20.08 12.60 10.83
N TYR A 404 21.28 12.11 10.46
CA TYR A 404 21.45 10.70 10.09
C TYR A 404 21.38 9.74 11.29
N GLY A 405 21.81 10.19 12.47
CA GLY A 405 21.66 9.42 13.72
C GLY A 405 20.19 9.26 14.10
N MET A 406 19.41 10.34 14.02
CA MET A 406 17.96 10.33 14.22
C MET A 406 17.26 9.41 13.20
N LEU A 407 17.63 9.52 11.92
CA LEU A 407 17.09 8.68 10.87
C LEU A 407 17.37 7.19 11.11
N LEU A 408 18.62 6.84 11.47
CA LEU A 408 19.01 5.45 11.72
C LEU A 408 18.22 4.83 12.89
N LEU A 409 18.10 5.56 14.02
CA LEU A 409 17.32 5.07 15.16
C LEU A 409 15.85 4.92 14.78
N THR A 410 15.28 5.88 14.07
CA THR A 410 13.90 5.81 13.60
C THR A 410 13.67 4.60 12.68
N MET A 411 14.57 4.36 11.73
CA MET A 411 14.49 3.19 10.85
C MET A 411 14.60 1.88 11.64
N LEU A 412 15.47 1.82 12.65
CA LEU A 412 15.59 0.65 13.52
C LEU A 412 14.30 0.41 14.32
N VAL A 413 13.72 1.46 14.90
CA VAL A 413 12.46 1.36 15.65
C VAL A 413 11.32 0.88 14.73
N ILE A 414 11.16 1.47 13.55
CA ILE A 414 10.16 1.06 12.55
C ILE A 414 10.37 -0.41 12.15
N PHE A 415 11.62 -0.82 11.93
CA PHE A 415 11.95 -2.22 11.59
C PHE A 415 11.50 -3.20 12.68
N LEU A 416 11.78 -2.88 13.95
CA LEU A 416 11.40 -3.71 15.09
C LEU A 416 9.87 -3.72 15.31
N LEU A 417 9.21 -2.57 15.17
CA LEU A 417 7.76 -2.48 15.26
C LEU A 417 7.05 -3.28 14.17
N GLY A 418 7.61 -3.32 12.95
CA GLY A 418 7.06 -4.10 11.85
C GLY A 418 7.04 -5.61 12.05
N PHE A 419 7.65 -6.14 13.11
CA PHE A 419 7.46 -7.53 13.52
C PHE A 419 6.11 -7.77 14.21
N ILE A 420 5.50 -6.74 14.78
CA ILE A 420 4.31 -6.85 15.66
C ILE A 420 3.12 -6.07 15.08
N LEU A 421 3.38 -4.95 14.44
CA LEU A 421 2.38 -4.03 13.90
C LEU A 421 2.32 -4.09 12.38
N GLU A 422 1.14 -3.91 11.80
CA GLU A 422 0.99 -3.70 10.37
C GLU A 422 1.44 -2.28 9.96
N PHE A 423 1.51 -2.06 8.65
CA PHE A 423 2.01 -0.76 8.12
C PHE A 423 1.11 0.41 8.51
N VAL A 424 -0.20 0.19 8.63
CA VAL A 424 -1.16 1.27 8.96
C VAL A 424 -0.86 1.83 10.34
N GLU A 425 -0.71 0.96 11.34
CA GLU A 425 -0.41 1.38 12.71
C GLU A 425 0.92 2.12 12.79
N ILE A 426 1.95 1.59 12.13
CA ILE A 426 3.29 2.20 12.17
C ILE A 426 3.26 3.58 11.52
N ILE A 427 2.61 3.72 10.36
CA ILE A 427 2.51 4.99 9.65
C ILE A 427 1.77 6.04 10.50
N PHE A 428 0.64 5.70 11.11
CA PHE A 428 -0.19 6.65 11.86
C PHE A 428 0.23 6.85 13.32
N ILE A 429 1.12 6.02 13.86
CA ILE A 429 1.68 6.19 15.21
C ILE A 429 3.06 6.82 15.14
N VAL A 430 3.98 6.24 14.36
CA VAL A 430 5.39 6.63 14.39
C VAL A 430 5.65 7.90 13.58
N VAL A 431 5.10 7.98 12.36
CA VAL A 431 5.38 9.12 11.47
C VAL A 431 4.93 10.46 12.06
N PRO A 432 3.73 10.61 12.68
CA PRO A 432 3.35 11.87 13.32
C PRO A 432 4.24 12.27 14.51
N ILE A 433 4.91 11.32 15.15
CA ILE A 433 5.77 11.59 16.32
C ILE A 433 7.18 11.98 15.85
N VAL A 434 7.79 11.21 14.95
CA VAL A 434 9.20 11.41 14.57
C VAL A 434 9.35 12.26 13.30
N GLY A 435 8.33 12.29 12.45
CA GLY A 435 8.36 12.98 11.16
C GLY A 435 8.61 14.48 11.30
N PRO A 436 7.86 15.23 12.12
CA PRO A 436 8.11 16.66 12.31
C PRO A 436 9.55 16.96 12.75
N ILE A 437 10.11 16.13 13.64
CA ILE A 437 11.47 16.32 14.18
C ILE A 437 12.53 16.09 13.09
N ILE A 438 12.41 15.01 12.35
CA ILE A 438 13.38 14.66 11.27
C ILE A 438 13.27 15.64 10.11
N LEU A 439 12.06 16.06 9.76
CA LEU A 439 11.81 16.94 8.61
C LEU A 439 12.09 18.44 8.89
N GLN A 440 12.50 18.80 10.11
CA GLN A 440 13.16 20.09 10.41
C GLN A 440 14.62 20.13 9.93
N THR A 441 15.20 18.98 9.59
CA THR A 441 16.56 18.87 9.06
C THR A 441 16.56 18.92 7.52
N ASP A 442 17.74 18.84 6.90
CA ASP A 442 17.90 18.83 5.43
C ASP A 442 17.47 17.49 4.79
N ILE A 443 16.78 16.61 5.51
CA ILE A 443 16.31 15.33 4.99
C ILE A 443 15.10 15.56 4.07
N SER A 444 15.22 15.08 2.82
CA SER A 444 14.11 15.13 1.86
C SER A 444 12.91 14.29 2.35
N PRO A 445 11.70 14.86 2.41
CA PRO A 445 10.50 14.13 2.84
C PRO A 445 10.18 12.94 1.93
N VAL A 446 10.41 13.05 0.62
CA VAL A 446 10.20 11.95 -0.33
C VAL A 446 11.18 10.80 -0.06
N TRP A 447 12.46 11.12 0.12
CA TRP A 447 13.48 10.10 0.44
C TRP A 447 13.19 9.41 1.77
N PHE A 448 12.81 10.16 2.81
CA PHE A 448 12.41 9.63 4.11
C PHE A 448 11.22 8.66 3.98
N ALA A 449 10.16 9.05 3.26
CA ALA A 449 9.00 8.20 3.01
C ALA A 449 9.35 6.90 2.28
N VAL A 450 10.20 6.98 1.25
CA VAL A 450 10.65 5.80 0.49
C VAL A 450 11.48 4.86 1.35
N LEU A 451 12.35 5.40 2.22
CA LEU A 451 13.09 4.58 3.19
C LEU A 451 12.15 3.87 4.17
N ILE A 452 11.12 4.56 4.69
CA ILE A 452 10.10 3.93 5.54
C ILE A 452 9.41 2.79 4.79
N ALA A 453 8.96 3.01 3.55
CA ALA A 453 8.28 1.99 2.76
C ALA A 453 9.14 0.74 2.52
N LEU A 454 10.42 0.91 2.16
CA LEU A 454 11.39 -0.18 1.99
C LEU A 454 11.65 -0.91 3.31
N ASN A 455 11.77 -0.17 4.39
CA ASN A 455 12.02 -0.72 5.72
C ASN A 455 10.83 -1.56 6.22
N LEU A 456 9.61 -1.07 6.09
CA LEU A 456 8.38 -1.82 6.39
C LEU A 456 8.29 -3.09 5.56
N GLN A 457 8.53 -3.01 4.25
CA GLN A 457 8.55 -4.18 3.38
C GLN A 457 9.55 -5.23 3.86
N THR A 458 10.73 -4.80 4.30
CA THR A 458 11.79 -5.69 4.79
C THR A 458 11.41 -6.34 6.11
N SER A 459 10.86 -5.57 7.05
CA SER A 459 10.45 -6.11 8.36
C SER A 459 9.33 -7.16 8.22
N PHE A 460 8.38 -6.95 7.30
CA PHE A 460 7.28 -7.89 7.05
C PHE A 460 7.71 -9.21 6.41
N LEU A 461 8.87 -9.25 5.79
CA LEU A 461 9.47 -10.47 5.25
C LEU A 461 10.42 -11.14 6.25
N THR A 462 10.84 -10.44 7.30
CA THR A 462 11.90 -10.90 8.19
C THR A 462 11.37 -11.83 9.31
N PRO A 463 11.93 -13.07 9.48
CA PRO A 463 11.59 -13.92 10.61
C PRO A 463 11.96 -13.26 11.96
N PRO A 464 11.27 -13.64 13.06
CA PRO A 464 10.32 -14.75 13.17
C PRO A 464 8.85 -14.36 12.96
N PHE A 465 8.49 -13.07 12.92
CA PHE A 465 7.12 -12.59 12.99
C PHE A 465 6.60 -11.95 11.69
N GLY A 466 7.40 -11.89 10.63
CA GLY A 466 7.02 -11.21 9.40
C GLY A 466 5.62 -11.62 8.88
N PHE A 467 4.73 -10.67 8.72
CA PHE A 467 3.33 -10.89 8.29
C PHE A 467 3.23 -11.69 6.99
N ALA A 468 4.13 -11.45 6.03
CA ALA A 468 4.21 -12.20 4.78
C ALA A 468 4.30 -13.72 5.01
N LEU A 469 5.03 -14.13 6.05
CA LEU A 469 5.27 -15.54 6.37
C LEU A 469 4.01 -16.22 6.92
N PHE A 470 3.22 -15.51 7.72
CA PHE A 470 1.94 -16.01 8.24
C PHE A 470 0.92 -16.19 7.12
N TYR A 471 0.79 -15.22 6.23
CA TYR A 471 -0.11 -15.33 5.07
C TYR A 471 0.31 -16.49 4.17
N PHE A 472 1.61 -16.64 3.89
CA PHE A 472 2.08 -17.78 3.11
C PHE A 472 1.85 -19.12 3.82
N ARG A 473 2.03 -19.18 5.15
CA ARG A 473 1.78 -20.40 5.93
C ARG A 473 0.34 -20.89 5.82
N SER A 474 -0.63 -20.00 5.69
CA SER A 474 -2.06 -20.35 5.58
C SER A 474 -2.39 -21.13 4.29
N VAL A 475 -1.58 -21.01 3.26
CA VAL A 475 -1.77 -21.66 1.94
C VAL A 475 -0.69 -22.69 1.61
N ALA A 476 0.38 -22.74 2.39
CA ALA A 476 1.46 -23.69 2.18
C ALA A 476 1.04 -25.12 2.59
N PRO A 477 1.34 -26.16 1.81
CA PRO A 477 1.07 -27.54 2.18
C PRO A 477 1.92 -27.96 3.39
N ASP A 478 1.48 -29.00 4.11
CA ASP A 478 2.16 -29.51 5.32
C ASP A 478 3.59 -30.02 5.07
N THR A 479 3.93 -30.34 3.83
CA THR A 479 5.29 -30.70 3.42
C THR A 479 6.29 -29.56 3.53
N ILE A 480 5.83 -28.30 3.60
CA ILE A 480 6.64 -27.11 3.82
C ILE A 480 6.50 -26.69 5.27
N ARG A 481 7.53 -26.91 6.06
CA ARG A 481 7.56 -26.54 7.49
C ARG A 481 7.82 -25.05 7.66
N THR A 482 7.40 -24.47 8.80
CA THR A 482 7.67 -23.04 9.12
C THR A 482 9.16 -22.69 9.04
N ARG A 483 10.04 -23.61 9.49
CA ARG A 483 11.50 -23.44 9.36
C ARG A 483 11.93 -23.31 7.89
N ASP A 484 11.32 -24.09 6.99
CA ASP A 484 11.64 -24.03 5.56
C ASP A 484 11.28 -22.64 5.00
N ILE A 485 10.13 -22.08 5.43
CA ILE A 485 9.69 -20.73 5.05
C ILE A 485 10.70 -19.69 5.55
N TYR A 486 11.11 -19.77 6.81
CA TYR A 486 12.08 -18.83 7.41
C TYR A 486 13.42 -18.84 6.65
N VAL A 487 13.94 -20.01 6.34
CA VAL A 487 15.20 -20.13 5.58
C VAL A 487 15.03 -19.62 4.15
N SER A 488 13.87 -19.84 3.55
CA SER A 488 13.59 -19.48 2.16
C SER A 488 13.60 -17.97 1.89
N VAL A 489 13.22 -17.16 2.87
CA VAL A 489 13.12 -15.71 2.71
C VAL A 489 14.44 -14.97 2.98
N LEU A 490 15.40 -15.59 3.69
CA LEU A 490 16.67 -14.93 4.05
C LEU A 490 17.42 -14.32 2.87
N PRO A 491 17.57 -14.96 1.71
CA PRO A 491 18.22 -14.34 0.56
C PRO A 491 17.49 -13.09 0.08
N PHE A 492 16.16 -13.12 0.08
CA PHE A 492 15.33 -12.00 -0.35
C PHE A 492 15.36 -10.84 0.65
N VAL A 493 15.38 -11.14 1.97
CA VAL A 493 15.62 -10.13 3.01
C VAL A 493 16.98 -9.46 2.79
N GLY A 494 18.03 -10.25 2.49
CA GLY A 494 19.35 -9.71 2.14
C GLY A 494 19.30 -8.75 0.93
N LEU A 495 18.54 -9.09 -0.11
CA LEU A 495 18.36 -8.21 -1.27
C LEU A 495 17.57 -6.94 -0.94
N GLN A 496 16.56 -7.02 -0.07
CA GLN A 496 15.81 -5.85 0.40
C GLN A 496 16.67 -4.93 1.25
N LEU A 497 17.46 -5.49 2.18
CA LEU A 497 18.41 -4.71 2.98
C LEU A 497 19.47 -4.05 2.10
N PHE A 498 19.94 -4.74 1.06
CA PHE A 498 20.85 -4.16 0.08
C PHE A 498 20.19 -3.00 -0.68
N ALA A 499 18.95 -3.16 -1.14
CA ALA A 499 18.21 -2.09 -1.80
C ALA A 499 17.98 -0.89 -0.85
N LEU A 500 17.58 -1.16 0.40
CA LEU A 500 17.42 -0.13 1.43
C LEU A 500 18.73 0.63 1.67
N ALA A 501 19.85 -0.07 1.83
CA ALA A 501 21.17 0.54 2.01
C ALA A 501 21.61 1.36 0.79
N LEU A 502 21.30 0.88 -0.43
CA LEU A 502 21.62 1.59 -1.65
C LEU A 502 20.82 2.89 -1.79
N VAL A 503 19.50 2.84 -1.51
CA VAL A 503 18.64 4.05 -1.52
C VAL A 503 19.02 5.00 -0.40
N ALA A 504 19.46 4.49 0.76
CA ALA A 504 19.96 5.31 1.85
C ALA A 504 21.28 6.01 1.47
N ALA A 505 22.19 5.31 0.78
CA ALA A 505 23.47 5.86 0.34
C ALA A 505 23.35 6.78 -0.89
N VAL A 506 22.33 6.59 -1.72
CA VAL A 506 22.11 7.35 -2.96
C VAL A 506 20.68 7.92 -2.96
N PRO A 507 20.42 9.04 -2.25
CA PRO A 507 19.10 9.66 -2.16
C PRO A 507 18.48 9.99 -3.52
N ALA A 508 19.30 10.26 -4.54
CA ALA A 508 18.86 10.52 -5.90
C ALA A 508 17.97 9.40 -6.49
N LEU A 509 18.11 8.16 -6.02
CA LEU A 509 17.22 7.07 -6.45
C LEU A 509 15.74 7.33 -6.09
N ALA A 510 15.49 8.10 -5.04
CA ALA A 510 14.13 8.46 -4.61
C ALA A 510 13.75 9.90 -4.99
N THR A 511 14.73 10.81 -5.19
CA THR A 511 14.41 12.24 -5.40
C THR A 511 14.53 12.68 -6.85
N TRP A 512 15.32 11.98 -7.68
CA TRP A 512 15.58 12.39 -9.06
C TRP A 512 14.30 12.46 -9.91
N LEU A 513 13.45 11.44 -9.86
CA LEU A 513 12.25 11.41 -10.71
C LEU A 513 11.20 12.44 -10.28
N PRO A 514 10.89 12.63 -8.98
CA PRO A 514 10.05 13.74 -8.51
C PRO A 514 10.58 15.11 -8.94
N ASP A 515 11.88 15.35 -8.81
CA ASP A 515 12.50 16.64 -9.20
C ASP A 515 12.36 16.91 -10.71
N VAL A 516 12.46 15.88 -11.55
CA VAL A 516 12.30 16.02 -13.01
C VAL A 516 10.83 16.23 -13.42
N LEU A 517 9.87 15.63 -12.70
CA LEU A 517 8.46 15.68 -13.08
C LEU A 517 7.73 16.90 -12.52
N PHE A 518 8.11 17.37 -11.32
CA PHE A 518 7.30 18.33 -10.57
C PHE A 518 8.04 19.64 -10.25
N LYS A 519 9.34 19.71 -10.49
CA LYS A 519 10.16 20.93 -10.39
C LYS A 519 10.72 21.35 -11.73
#